data_dc1b0cb404bae152607772aa2056ad2a
#
_entry.id   dc1b0cb404bae152607772aa2056ad2a
#
_cell.length_a   1.000
_cell.length_b   1.000
_cell.length_c   1.000
_cell.angle_alpha   90.00
_cell.angle_beta   90.00
_cell.angle_gamma   90.00
#
_symmetry.space_group_name_H-M   'P 1'
#
loop_
_entity.id
_entity.type
_entity.pdbx_description
1 polymer ?
#
loop_
_entity_poly.entity_id
_entity_poly.type
_entity_poly.pdbx_seq_one_letter_code
_entity_poly.pdbx_strand_id
1 'polypeptide(L)'
;SKPNKDGSKFFDLYSLDLIKEEEEQLTESLRLFSPVYDEENDQIIAINTYDGTSNLVVGNRDFSEYNILTKFENGMQIYSVCLYKGNYLIDAVTNHERDLYIIDSQTGDITEFKKEPWDLRDPKYVNNTVIYSDDKDGIYNLFIENNEKSGYITDLKGGAFKPDISKEGKIVFSIFKDGGYKLALLNN
;
A
#
# COMPACT_ATOMS: atom_id res chain seq x y z
N SER A 1 -8.48 -9.96 10.89
CA SER A 1 -8.22 -9.77 12.34
C SER A 1 -8.83 -10.93 13.11
N LYS A 2 -8.06 -11.51 14.01
CA LYS A 2 -8.57 -12.47 15.01
C LYS A 2 -9.00 -11.72 16.26
N PRO A 3 -10.04 -12.17 17.02
CA PRO A 3 -10.40 -11.53 18.27
C PRO A 3 -9.32 -11.78 19.34
N ASN A 4 -8.96 -10.75 20.08
CA ASN A 4 -8.10 -10.84 21.25
C ASN A 4 -8.82 -11.56 22.43
N LYS A 5 -8.10 -11.89 23.49
CA LYS A 5 -8.65 -12.56 24.69
C LYS A 5 -9.79 -11.78 25.37
N ASP A 6 -9.79 -10.45 25.23
CA ASP A 6 -10.83 -9.55 25.75
C ASP A 6 -12.03 -9.35 24.79
N GLY A 7 -12.03 -10.03 23.63
CA GLY A 7 -13.05 -9.93 22.59
C GLY A 7 -12.87 -8.73 21.64
N SER A 8 -11.90 -7.87 21.84
CA SER A 8 -11.56 -6.80 20.89
C SER A 8 -11.00 -7.39 19.60
N LYS A 9 -11.22 -6.70 18.47
CA LYS A 9 -10.69 -7.09 17.16
C LYS A 9 -9.83 -5.97 16.61
N PHE A 10 -8.54 -6.18 16.65
CA PHE A 10 -7.58 -5.31 15.99
C PHE A 10 -6.97 -6.00 14.78
N PHE A 11 -6.44 -5.20 13.87
CA PHE A 11 -5.58 -5.72 12.81
C PHE A 11 -4.18 -5.90 13.41
N ASP A 12 -3.65 -7.11 13.31
CA ASP A 12 -2.30 -7.48 13.72
C ASP A 12 -1.59 -8.18 12.58
N LEU A 13 -0.27 -8.17 12.63
CA LEU A 13 0.56 -8.84 11.64
C LEU A 13 0.77 -10.30 12.03
N TYR A 14 0.73 -11.15 11.02
CA TYR A 14 1.02 -12.58 11.11
C TYR A 14 1.99 -12.96 10.02
N SER A 15 2.93 -13.84 10.31
CA SER A 15 3.73 -14.56 9.32
C SER A 15 3.11 -15.93 9.05
N LEU A 16 3.27 -16.42 7.82
CA LEU A 16 2.87 -17.77 7.41
C LEU A 16 4.03 -18.44 6.69
N ASP A 17 4.57 -19.51 7.27
CA ASP A 17 5.52 -20.39 6.58
C ASP A 17 4.73 -21.28 5.60
N LEU A 18 4.88 -21.04 4.30
CA LEU A 18 4.14 -21.77 3.26
C LEU A 18 4.58 -23.23 3.09
N ILE A 19 5.75 -23.62 3.62
CA ILE A 19 6.26 -24.99 3.54
C ILE A 19 5.75 -25.82 4.72
N LYS A 20 5.80 -25.25 5.92
CA LYS A 20 5.35 -25.91 7.14
C LYS A 20 3.86 -25.71 7.42
N GLU A 21 3.21 -24.76 6.73
CA GLU A 21 1.84 -24.31 6.98
C GLU A 21 1.64 -23.81 8.42
N GLU A 22 2.70 -23.24 9.02
CA GLU A 22 2.70 -22.69 10.37
C GLU A 22 2.47 -21.19 10.33
N GLU A 23 1.53 -20.71 11.13
CA GLU A 23 1.23 -19.28 11.30
C GLU A 23 1.77 -18.80 12.64
N GLU A 24 2.46 -17.67 12.63
CA GLU A 24 2.98 -16.98 13.81
C GLU A 24 2.41 -15.57 13.89
N GLN A 25 1.93 -15.16 15.07
CA GLN A 25 1.50 -13.80 15.34
C GLN A 25 2.70 -12.93 15.69
N LEU A 26 2.96 -11.89 14.87
CA LEU A 26 4.09 -10.98 15.06
C LEU A 26 3.75 -9.79 15.97
N THR A 27 2.46 -9.36 16.01
CA THR A 27 2.04 -8.20 16.80
C THR A 27 0.75 -8.48 17.57
N GLU A 28 0.58 -7.81 18.71
CA GLU A 28 -0.64 -7.89 19.51
C GLU A 28 -1.21 -6.49 19.78
N SER A 29 -2.43 -6.25 19.28
CA SER A 29 -3.20 -4.99 19.50
C SER A 29 -2.53 -3.72 18.97
N LEU A 30 -1.58 -3.83 18.04
CA LEU A 30 -0.88 -2.68 17.45
C LEU A 30 -1.68 -2.00 16.32
N ARG A 31 -2.81 -2.56 15.89
CA ARG A 31 -3.67 -2.00 14.82
C ARG A 31 -2.92 -1.75 13.52
N LEU A 32 -2.06 -2.70 13.15
CA LEU A 32 -1.23 -2.64 11.95
C LEU A 32 -1.91 -3.30 10.77
N PHE A 33 -1.82 -2.69 9.60
CA PHE A 33 -2.34 -3.25 8.35
C PHE A 33 -1.47 -2.85 7.15
N SER A 34 -1.74 -3.46 5.99
CA SER A 34 -1.02 -3.22 4.73
C SER A 34 0.50 -3.38 4.85
N PRO A 35 1.01 -4.51 5.39
CA PRO A 35 2.43 -4.70 5.57
C PRO A 35 3.16 -4.84 4.23
N VAL A 36 4.39 -4.29 4.17
CA VAL A 36 5.34 -4.48 3.08
C VAL A 36 6.66 -4.93 3.68
N TYR A 37 7.24 -6.00 3.13
CA TYR A 37 8.55 -6.47 3.53
C TYR A 37 9.65 -5.88 2.64
N ASP A 38 10.60 -5.23 3.27
CA ASP A 38 11.82 -4.74 2.64
C ASP A 38 12.91 -5.79 2.81
N GLU A 39 13.14 -6.57 1.73
CA GLU A 39 14.16 -7.63 1.71
C GLU A 39 15.58 -7.07 1.86
N GLU A 40 15.84 -5.85 1.40
CA GLU A 40 17.17 -5.24 1.40
C GLU A 40 17.62 -4.84 2.82
N ASN A 41 16.68 -4.35 3.63
CA ASN A 41 16.93 -3.91 4.99
C ASN A 41 16.44 -4.90 6.06
N ASP A 42 15.83 -6.03 5.67
CA ASP A 42 15.20 -7.03 6.54
C ASP A 42 14.19 -6.42 7.53
N GLN A 43 13.30 -5.56 7.00
CA GLN A 43 12.33 -4.78 7.76
C GLN A 43 10.91 -4.97 7.24
N ILE A 44 9.93 -4.82 8.12
CA ILE A 44 8.51 -4.73 7.77
C ILE A 44 8.04 -3.29 7.99
N ILE A 45 7.45 -2.71 6.95
CA ILE A 45 6.77 -1.41 7.01
C ILE A 45 5.27 -1.69 7.05
N ALA A 46 4.54 -1.08 7.98
CA ALA A 46 3.10 -1.22 8.09
C ALA A 46 2.43 0.11 8.45
N ILE A 47 1.13 0.18 8.27
CA ILE A 47 0.32 1.35 8.62
C ILE A 47 -0.35 1.09 9.97
N ASN A 48 -0.14 2.00 10.91
CA ASN A 48 -0.85 2.07 12.18
C ASN A 48 -1.94 3.14 12.10
N THR A 49 -3.13 2.86 12.62
CA THR A 49 -4.17 3.89 12.76
C THR A 49 -4.57 4.02 14.24
N TYR A 50 -4.42 5.24 14.76
CA TYR A 50 -4.78 5.59 16.11
C TYR A 50 -5.48 6.96 16.12
N ASP A 51 -6.60 7.07 16.86
CA ASP A 51 -7.42 8.28 16.98
C ASP A 51 -7.73 8.99 15.63
N GLY A 52 -8.04 8.18 14.61
CA GLY A 52 -8.39 8.70 13.29
C GLY A 52 -7.21 9.23 12.47
N THR A 53 -5.97 9.00 12.90
CA THR A 53 -4.76 9.36 12.13
C THR A 53 -3.93 8.13 11.84
N SER A 54 -3.46 8.00 10.60
CA SER A 54 -2.57 6.92 10.18
C SER A 54 -1.12 7.37 10.16
N ASN A 55 -0.23 6.49 10.64
CA ASN A 55 1.21 6.67 10.61
C ASN A 55 1.92 5.42 10.08
N LEU A 56 3.12 5.57 9.53
CA LEU A 56 3.96 4.45 9.17
C LEU A 56 4.75 3.97 10.39
N VAL A 57 4.79 2.66 10.52
CA VAL A 57 5.59 1.94 11.52
C VAL A 57 6.58 1.06 10.79
N VAL A 58 7.82 1.05 11.23
CA VAL A 58 8.90 0.23 10.70
C VAL A 58 9.39 -0.67 11.83
N GLY A 59 9.38 -1.97 11.60
CA GLY A 59 9.87 -2.98 12.54
C GLY A 59 10.85 -3.94 11.88
N ASN A 60 11.64 -4.64 12.70
CA ASN A 60 12.42 -5.77 12.24
C ASN A 60 11.50 -6.92 11.78
N ARG A 61 12.07 -7.96 11.19
CA ARG A 61 11.33 -9.06 10.54
C ARG A 61 10.30 -9.75 11.44
N ASP A 62 10.56 -9.91 12.73
CA ASP A 62 9.70 -10.54 13.73
C ASP A 62 8.88 -9.53 14.54
N PHE A 63 9.03 -8.24 14.26
CA PHE A 63 8.39 -7.11 14.94
C PHE A 63 8.68 -7.04 16.46
N SER A 64 9.73 -7.70 16.94
CA SER A 64 10.19 -7.60 18.33
C SER A 64 10.73 -6.20 18.69
N GLU A 65 11.25 -5.49 17.67
CA GLU A 65 11.65 -4.10 17.74
C GLU A 65 10.97 -3.30 16.60
N TYR A 66 10.38 -2.18 16.94
CA TYR A 66 9.73 -1.30 15.97
C TYR A 66 9.75 0.16 16.42
N ASN A 67 9.56 1.07 15.47
CA ASN A 67 9.39 2.50 15.73
C ASN A 67 8.30 3.09 14.82
N ILE A 68 7.65 4.15 15.29
CA ILE A 68 6.73 4.95 14.49
C ILE A 68 7.58 5.95 13.71
N LEU A 69 7.63 5.79 12.40
CA LEU A 69 8.46 6.60 11.51
C LEU A 69 7.86 8.00 11.30
N THR A 70 6.56 8.08 10.98
CA THR A 70 5.88 9.36 10.77
C THR A 70 5.15 9.80 12.04
N LYS A 71 4.88 11.12 12.17
CA LYS A 71 4.22 11.71 13.34
C LYS A 71 3.09 12.64 12.90
N PHE A 72 2.18 12.12 12.07
CA PHE A 72 1.01 12.90 11.65
C PHE A 72 0.01 12.99 12.80
N GLU A 73 -0.57 14.19 12.98
CA GLU A 73 -1.54 14.49 14.05
C GLU A 73 -2.83 15.12 13.50
N ASN A 74 -2.92 15.29 12.18
CA ASN A 74 -3.94 16.10 11.51
C ASN A 74 -5.08 15.29 10.86
N GLY A 75 -5.27 14.04 11.28
CA GLY A 75 -6.30 13.16 10.72
C GLY A 75 -5.95 12.57 9.35
N MET A 76 -4.67 12.62 8.93
CA MET A 76 -4.22 11.97 7.70
C MET A 76 -4.59 10.49 7.70
N GLN A 77 -5.15 10.03 6.59
CA GLN A 77 -5.51 8.62 6.39
C GLN A 77 -4.62 8.02 5.30
N ILE A 78 -3.71 7.13 5.69
CA ILE A 78 -2.88 6.34 4.75
C ILE A 78 -3.62 5.02 4.49
N TYR A 79 -3.71 4.60 3.22
CA TYR A 79 -4.42 3.39 2.82
C TYR A 79 -3.51 2.28 2.31
N SER A 80 -2.43 2.62 1.64
CA SER A 80 -1.43 1.66 1.21
C SER A 80 -0.02 2.25 1.22
N VAL A 81 0.97 1.39 1.21
CA VAL A 81 2.39 1.72 1.15
C VAL A 81 3.12 0.74 0.24
N CYS A 82 4.13 1.21 -0.48
CA CYS A 82 5.10 0.37 -1.17
C CYS A 82 6.51 0.96 -1.07
N LEU A 83 7.52 0.13 -1.32
CA LEU A 83 8.92 0.58 -1.39
C LEU A 83 9.12 1.44 -2.65
N TYR A 84 9.88 2.53 -2.53
CA TYR A 84 10.15 3.45 -3.62
C TYR A 84 11.54 4.08 -3.50
N LYS A 85 12.52 3.60 -4.27
CA LYS A 85 13.89 4.18 -4.34
C LYS A 85 14.53 4.43 -2.97
N GLY A 86 14.45 3.44 -2.07
CA GLY A 86 14.96 3.56 -0.70
C GLY A 86 14.07 4.36 0.27
N ASN A 87 12.93 4.87 -0.20
CA ASN A 87 11.88 5.55 0.56
C ASN A 87 10.57 4.76 0.47
N TYR A 88 9.46 5.35 0.93
CA TYR A 88 8.13 4.75 0.85
C TYR A 88 7.20 5.61 0.02
N LEU A 89 6.48 5.01 -0.93
CA LEU A 89 5.40 5.66 -1.66
C LEU A 89 4.07 5.21 -1.06
N ILE A 90 3.25 6.18 -0.69
CA ILE A 90 1.94 5.97 -0.05
C ILE A 90 0.84 6.62 -0.86
N ASP A 91 -0.38 6.14 -0.70
CA ASP A 91 -1.56 6.90 -1.01
C ASP A 91 -2.27 7.32 0.28
N ALA A 92 -2.66 8.59 0.35
CA ALA A 92 -3.23 9.16 1.55
C ALA A 92 -4.23 10.27 1.25
N VAL A 93 -5.21 10.43 2.16
CA VAL A 93 -6.15 11.54 2.18
C VAL A 93 -5.72 12.54 3.25
N THR A 94 -5.54 13.78 2.84
CA THR A 94 -5.25 14.88 3.77
C THR A 94 -6.46 15.82 3.98
N ASN A 95 -7.27 16.03 2.95
CA ASN A 95 -8.46 16.87 3.00
C ASN A 95 -9.68 16.21 2.35
N HIS A 96 -9.65 15.94 1.04
CA HIS A 96 -10.77 15.39 0.28
C HIS A 96 -10.33 14.27 -0.66
N GLU A 97 -9.38 14.55 -1.56
CA GLU A 97 -8.90 13.60 -2.55
C GLU A 97 -7.79 12.72 -1.96
N ARG A 98 -7.63 11.54 -2.54
CA ARG A 98 -6.60 10.58 -2.21
C ARG A 98 -5.46 10.72 -3.21
N ASP A 99 -4.33 11.22 -2.72
CA ASP A 99 -3.15 11.56 -3.49
C ASP A 99 -1.97 10.66 -3.17
N LEU A 100 -0.90 10.74 -3.98
CA LEU A 100 0.34 9.98 -3.78
C LEU A 100 1.43 10.85 -3.16
N TYR A 101 2.11 10.31 -2.14
CA TYR A 101 3.17 10.99 -1.41
C TYR A 101 4.36 10.06 -1.20
N ILE A 102 5.54 10.66 -1.12
CA ILE A 102 6.78 9.99 -0.70
C ILE A 102 7.05 10.31 0.76
N ILE A 103 7.36 9.28 1.52
CA ILE A 103 7.85 9.38 2.90
C ILE A 103 9.33 9.03 2.89
N ASP A 104 10.16 9.95 3.39
CA ASP A 104 11.58 9.69 3.58
C ASP A 104 11.77 8.60 4.64
N SER A 105 12.52 7.56 4.31
CA SER A 105 12.68 6.37 5.16
C SER A 105 13.52 6.61 6.42
N GLN A 106 14.26 7.73 6.50
CA GLN A 106 15.10 8.06 7.63
C GLN A 106 14.46 9.09 8.56
N THR A 107 13.81 10.11 7.98
CA THR A 107 13.26 11.24 8.74
C THR A 107 11.76 11.13 8.98
N GLY A 108 11.03 10.37 8.14
CA GLY A 108 9.57 10.33 8.12
C GLY A 108 8.92 11.56 7.50
N ASP A 109 9.71 12.44 6.87
CA ASP A 109 9.19 13.64 6.20
C ASP A 109 8.39 13.25 4.96
N ILE A 110 7.28 13.99 4.74
CA ILE A 110 6.38 13.78 3.62
C ILE A 110 6.66 14.78 2.50
N THR A 111 6.70 14.30 1.27
CA THR A 111 6.74 15.11 0.05
C THR A 111 5.68 14.65 -0.95
N GLU A 112 5.13 15.58 -1.72
CA GLU A 112 4.17 15.26 -2.76
C GLU A 112 4.85 14.51 -3.90
N PHE A 113 4.29 13.34 -4.28
CA PHE A 113 4.66 12.63 -5.50
C PHE A 113 3.74 13.03 -6.65
N LYS A 114 2.44 12.96 -6.44
CA LYS A 114 1.42 13.34 -7.41
C LYS A 114 0.11 13.71 -6.74
N LYS A 115 -0.47 14.82 -7.19
CA LYS A 115 -1.74 15.36 -6.71
C LYS A 115 -2.64 15.72 -7.88
N GLU A 116 -3.89 15.28 -7.81
CA GLU A 116 -4.90 15.50 -8.85
C GLU A 116 -6.24 15.88 -8.20
N PRO A 117 -7.19 16.49 -8.93
CA PRO A 117 -8.52 16.77 -8.40
C PRO A 117 -9.44 15.54 -8.38
N TRP A 118 -8.88 14.34 -8.40
CA TRP A 118 -9.52 13.04 -8.30
C TRP A 118 -8.62 12.05 -7.57
N ASP A 119 -9.16 10.90 -7.20
CA ASP A 119 -8.44 9.90 -6.39
C ASP A 119 -7.35 9.13 -7.16
N LEU A 120 -6.19 9.03 -6.54
CA LEU A 120 -5.08 8.15 -6.94
C LEU A 120 -4.84 7.09 -5.86
N ARG A 121 -4.81 5.80 -6.22
CA ARG A 121 -4.83 4.70 -5.24
C ARG A 121 -3.85 3.58 -5.53
N ASP A 122 -3.48 2.89 -4.45
CA ASP A 122 -2.79 1.60 -4.49
C ASP A 122 -1.50 1.62 -5.33
N PRO A 123 -0.55 2.56 -5.08
CA PRO A 123 0.69 2.64 -5.85
C PRO A 123 1.58 1.41 -5.64
N LYS A 124 2.29 1.03 -6.71
CA LYS A 124 3.37 0.04 -6.72
C LYS A 124 4.54 0.56 -7.54
N TYR A 125 5.74 0.18 -7.16
CA TYR A 125 6.97 0.57 -7.84
C TYR A 125 7.87 -0.62 -8.10
N VAL A 126 8.20 -0.84 -9.37
CA VAL A 126 9.14 -1.89 -9.81
C VAL A 126 9.89 -1.37 -11.04
N ASN A 127 11.20 -1.59 -11.12
CA ASN A 127 12.03 -1.30 -12.30
C ASN A 127 11.84 0.12 -12.86
N ASN A 128 11.91 1.14 -12.00
CA ASN A 128 11.69 2.55 -12.33
C ASN A 128 10.29 2.90 -12.89
N THR A 129 9.33 2.01 -12.74
CA THR A 129 7.93 2.24 -13.14
C THR A 129 7.04 2.29 -11.90
N VAL A 130 6.26 3.35 -11.78
CA VAL A 130 5.14 3.45 -10.82
C VAL A 130 3.87 3.06 -11.56
N ILE A 131 3.04 2.23 -10.92
CA ILE A 131 1.69 1.88 -11.35
C ILE A 131 0.71 2.20 -10.23
N TYR A 132 -0.44 2.74 -10.55
CA TYR A 132 -1.50 3.05 -9.58
C TYR A 132 -2.89 3.03 -10.26
N SER A 133 -3.95 3.01 -9.46
CA SER A 133 -5.32 3.18 -9.93
C SER A 133 -5.68 4.68 -9.91
N ASP A 134 -6.20 5.18 -11.01
CA ASP A 134 -6.52 6.59 -11.27
C ASP A 134 -7.98 6.71 -11.73
N ASP A 135 -8.78 7.60 -11.12
CA ASP A 135 -10.22 7.70 -11.40
C ASP A 135 -10.62 9.00 -12.13
N LYS A 136 -9.70 9.57 -12.91
CA LYS A 136 -9.88 10.82 -13.67
C LYS A 136 -11.24 10.96 -14.34
N ASP A 137 -11.79 9.89 -14.89
CA ASP A 137 -13.07 9.89 -15.58
C ASP A 137 -14.21 9.25 -14.74
N GLY A 138 -14.02 9.15 -13.40
CA GLY A 138 -14.97 8.56 -12.47
C GLY A 138 -14.97 7.03 -12.48
N ILE A 139 -14.04 6.40 -13.19
CA ILE A 139 -13.84 4.95 -13.22
C ILE A 139 -12.35 4.67 -13.07
N TYR A 140 -11.99 3.94 -12.02
CA TYR A 140 -10.60 3.57 -11.78
C TYR A 140 -10.02 2.78 -12.93
N ASN A 141 -8.95 3.28 -13.52
CA ASN A 141 -8.13 2.58 -14.50
C ASN A 141 -6.67 2.61 -14.09
N LEU A 142 -5.89 1.64 -14.55
CA LEU A 142 -4.47 1.58 -14.23
C LEU A 142 -3.69 2.57 -15.06
N PHE A 143 -2.94 3.42 -14.39
CA PHE A 143 -2.00 4.35 -14.97
C PHE A 143 -0.58 3.92 -14.64
N ILE A 144 0.31 4.01 -15.60
CA ILE A 144 1.75 3.81 -15.39
C ILE A 144 2.52 5.06 -15.70
N GLU A 145 3.61 5.28 -14.97
CA GLU A 145 4.59 6.30 -15.33
C GLU A 145 6.03 5.86 -15.00
N ASN A 146 6.93 6.20 -15.89
CA ASN A 146 8.36 6.09 -15.71
C ASN A 146 9.06 7.25 -16.46
N ASN A 147 10.39 7.26 -16.50
CA ASN A 147 11.16 8.34 -17.12
C ASN A 147 10.92 8.50 -18.63
N GLU A 148 10.39 7.48 -19.31
CA GLU A 148 10.25 7.45 -20.77
C GLU A 148 8.80 7.68 -21.21
N LYS A 149 7.84 7.19 -20.46
CA LYS A 149 6.41 7.21 -20.81
C LYS A 149 5.49 7.26 -19.61
N SER A 150 4.31 7.80 -19.83
CA SER A 150 3.18 7.73 -18.90
C SER A 150 1.87 7.55 -19.67
N GLY A 151 0.89 6.87 -19.06
CA GLY A 151 -0.43 6.69 -19.66
C GLY A 151 -1.24 5.57 -19.02
N TYR A 152 -2.52 5.52 -19.42
CA TYR A 152 -3.40 4.43 -19.03
C TYR A 152 -3.03 3.14 -19.78
N ILE A 153 -3.05 2.03 -19.05
CA ILE A 153 -2.85 0.67 -19.59
C ILE A 153 -4.10 -0.18 -19.53
N THR A 154 -5.18 0.35 -18.95
CA THR A 154 -6.52 -0.25 -18.98
C THR A 154 -7.56 0.79 -19.37
N ASP A 155 -8.69 0.30 -19.92
CA ASP A 155 -9.91 1.07 -20.21
C ASP A 155 -11.10 0.17 -19.88
N LEU A 156 -11.45 0.08 -18.60
CA LEU A 156 -12.40 -0.86 -18.05
C LEU A 156 -13.62 -0.14 -17.48
N LYS A 157 -14.81 -0.55 -17.87
CA LYS A 157 -16.07 0.02 -17.38
C LYS A 157 -16.39 -0.32 -15.91
N GLY A 158 -15.84 -1.42 -15.40
CA GLY A 158 -16.04 -1.86 -14.01
C GLY A 158 -14.93 -1.42 -13.05
N GLY A 159 -13.88 -0.79 -13.56
CA GLY A 159 -12.72 -0.34 -12.81
C GLY A 159 -11.64 -1.40 -12.62
N ALA A 160 -10.41 -0.90 -12.43
CA ALA A 160 -9.19 -1.65 -12.13
C ALA A 160 -8.59 -1.18 -10.81
N PHE A 161 -8.30 -2.11 -9.90
CA PHE A 161 -7.93 -1.82 -8.51
C PHE A 161 -6.76 -2.68 -8.06
N LYS A 162 -5.99 -2.18 -7.10
CA LYS A 162 -4.92 -2.91 -6.39
C LYS A 162 -3.98 -3.61 -7.36
N PRO A 163 -3.32 -2.88 -8.25
CA PRO A 163 -2.32 -3.47 -9.12
C PRO A 163 -1.15 -4.01 -8.32
N ASP A 164 -0.54 -5.07 -8.84
CA ASP A 164 0.78 -5.52 -8.46
C ASP A 164 1.58 -5.85 -9.72
N ILE A 165 2.88 -5.63 -9.70
CA ILE A 165 3.75 -5.80 -10.86
C ILE A 165 4.97 -6.65 -10.50
N SER A 166 5.23 -7.70 -11.28
CA SER A 166 6.41 -8.53 -11.11
C SER A 166 7.67 -7.87 -11.68
N LYS A 167 8.85 -8.37 -11.30
CA LYS A 167 10.16 -7.94 -11.85
C LYS A 167 10.23 -8.14 -13.38
N GLU A 168 9.47 -9.07 -13.94
CA GLU A 168 9.35 -9.32 -15.40
C GLU A 168 8.31 -8.44 -16.09
N GLY A 169 7.64 -7.53 -15.37
CA GLY A 169 6.65 -6.61 -15.92
C GLY A 169 5.23 -7.18 -16.07
N LYS A 170 4.95 -8.38 -15.54
CA LYS A 170 3.58 -8.91 -15.49
C LYS A 170 2.77 -8.13 -14.44
N ILE A 171 1.58 -7.69 -14.82
CA ILE A 171 0.71 -6.91 -13.94
C ILE A 171 -0.53 -7.73 -13.61
N VAL A 172 -0.78 -7.96 -12.33
CA VAL A 172 -2.00 -8.53 -11.79
C VAL A 172 -2.80 -7.45 -11.09
N PHE A 173 -4.12 -7.48 -11.20
CA PHE A 173 -5.00 -6.49 -10.57
C PHE A 173 -6.41 -7.03 -10.37
N SER A 174 -7.20 -6.36 -9.54
CA SER A 174 -8.61 -6.68 -9.35
C SER A 174 -9.47 -5.90 -10.32
N ILE A 175 -10.44 -6.56 -10.98
CA ILE A 175 -11.49 -5.94 -11.77
C ILE A 175 -12.85 -6.20 -11.13
N PHE A 176 -13.77 -5.24 -11.24
CA PHE A 176 -15.19 -5.50 -10.92
C PHE A 176 -15.93 -5.89 -12.17
N LYS A 177 -16.43 -7.12 -12.23
CA LYS A 177 -17.16 -7.68 -13.39
C LYS A 177 -18.18 -8.73 -12.94
N ASP A 178 -19.35 -8.73 -13.57
CA ASP A 178 -20.43 -9.70 -13.31
C ASP A 178 -20.81 -9.78 -11.82
N GLY A 179 -20.94 -8.61 -11.16
CA GLY A 179 -21.37 -8.49 -9.77
C GLY A 179 -20.33 -8.82 -8.72
N GLY A 180 -19.03 -8.95 -9.08
CA GLY A 180 -17.98 -9.25 -8.10
C GLY A 180 -16.57 -8.88 -8.56
N TYR A 181 -15.63 -8.92 -7.61
CA TYR A 181 -14.21 -8.74 -7.91
C TYR A 181 -13.59 -10.02 -8.45
N LYS A 182 -12.81 -9.90 -9.50
CA LYS A 182 -12.04 -10.97 -10.13
C LYS A 182 -10.60 -10.53 -10.36
N LEU A 183 -9.68 -11.49 -10.42
CA LEU A 183 -8.30 -11.20 -10.79
C LEU A 183 -8.17 -11.14 -12.31
N ALA A 184 -7.43 -10.18 -12.79
CA ALA A 184 -7.02 -10.03 -14.18
C ALA A 184 -5.49 -9.95 -14.27
N LEU A 185 -4.95 -10.38 -15.40
CA LEU A 185 -3.52 -10.38 -15.70
C LEU A 185 -3.30 -9.65 -17.03
N LEU A 186 -2.43 -8.65 -17.01
CA LEU A 186 -1.85 -8.08 -18.23
C LEU A 186 -0.47 -8.71 -18.44
N ASN A 187 -0.28 -9.26 -19.64
CA ASN A 187 1.04 -9.68 -20.12
C ASN A 187 1.55 -8.60 -21.08
N ASN A 188 2.83 -8.30 -20.98
CA ASN A 188 3.53 -7.49 -22.00
C ASN A 188 3.56 -8.21 -23.33
#